data_04ac054c4f239b18fe52e9c40c08c136
#
_entry.id   04ac054c4f239b18fe52e9c40c08c136
#
_cell.length_a   1.000
_cell.length_b   1.000
_cell.length_c   1.000
_cell.angle_alpha   90.00
_cell.angle_beta   90.00
_cell.angle_gamma   90.00
#
_symmetry.space_group_name_H-M   'P 1'
#
loop_
_entity.id
_entity.type
_entity.pdbx_description
1 polymer ?
#
loop_
_entity_poly.entity_id
_entity_poly.type
_entity_poly.pdbx_seq_one_letter_code
_entity_poly.pdbx_strand_id
1 'polypeptide(L)'
;MAKVSPIKTPMREQPAAERVRNYDEVPYGYSPEEAILEAERCIMCKKPKCIAGCPVEIDIPGFIKFIADEDFKGGINLLKEKNILPAICGRVCPQEEQCEKECILGVKNEPVAIGRLERFLADWEAEQGEAELPQKPKPSGKKIVIVG
;
A
#
# COMPACT_ATOMS: atom_id res chain seq x y z
N MET A 1 -1.93 -16.91 20.27
CA MET A 1 -1.58 -15.82 19.34
C MET A 1 -0.40 -16.28 18.51
N ALA A 2 -0.52 -16.32 17.19
CA ALA A 2 0.61 -16.61 16.33
C ALA A 2 1.72 -15.56 16.57
N LYS A 3 2.98 -15.99 16.60
CA LYS A 3 4.11 -15.11 16.85
C LYS A 3 4.34 -14.26 15.60
N VAL A 4 4.03 -12.97 15.66
CA VAL A 4 4.26 -12.03 14.56
C VAL A 4 5.75 -12.02 14.20
N SER A 5 6.08 -12.10 12.89
CA SER A 5 7.47 -12.00 12.43
C SER A 5 8.08 -10.66 12.86
N PRO A 6 9.29 -10.65 13.43
CA PRO A 6 9.95 -9.42 13.86
C PRO A 6 10.46 -8.57 12.69
N ILE A 7 10.61 -9.14 11.51
CA ILE A 7 11.12 -8.49 10.30
C ILE A 7 10.05 -8.41 9.22
N LYS A 8 10.15 -7.41 8.36
CA LYS A 8 9.32 -7.28 7.15
C LYS A 8 9.53 -8.45 6.22
N THR A 9 8.50 -8.82 5.47
CA THR A 9 8.63 -9.73 4.35
C THR A 9 9.60 -9.11 3.33
N PRO A 10 10.68 -9.81 2.95
CA PRO A 10 11.64 -9.28 1.98
C PRO A 10 10.97 -9.03 0.62
N MET A 11 11.25 -7.89 0.01
CA MET A 11 10.84 -7.64 -1.38
C MET A 11 11.97 -8.06 -2.31
N ARG A 12 11.63 -8.84 -3.33
CA ARG A 12 12.60 -9.28 -4.35
C ARG A 12 13.01 -8.11 -5.24
N GLU A 13 14.27 -8.10 -5.63
CA GLU A 13 14.86 -7.05 -6.48
C GLU A 13 15.65 -7.67 -7.64
N GLN A 14 15.81 -6.88 -8.70
CA GLN A 14 16.72 -7.25 -9.80
C GLN A 14 18.15 -7.44 -9.29
N PRO A 15 18.84 -8.52 -9.72
CA PRO A 15 20.26 -8.71 -9.43
C PRO A 15 21.09 -7.51 -9.90
N ALA A 16 22.10 -7.12 -9.12
CA ALA A 16 22.93 -5.95 -9.42
C ALA A 16 23.56 -5.98 -10.83
N ALA A 17 23.93 -7.18 -11.32
CA ALA A 17 24.50 -7.35 -12.66
C ALA A 17 23.50 -7.15 -13.81
N GLU A 18 22.20 -7.25 -13.53
CA GLU A 18 21.12 -7.07 -14.49
C GLU A 18 20.62 -5.63 -14.49
N ARG A 19 20.31 -5.09 -13.30
CA ARG A 19 19.74 -3.74 -13.15
C ARG A 19 20.60 -2.60 -13.68
N VAL A 20 21.92 -2.80 -13.79
CA VAL A 20 22.85 -1.82 -14.37
C VAL A 20 22.79 -1.77 -15.90
N ARG A 21 22.03 -2.67 -16.56
CA ARG A 21 21.96 -2.80 -18.01
C ARG A 21 20.60 -2.44 -18.60
N ASN A 22 19.64 -2.05 -17.77
CA ASN A 22 18.28 -1.69 -18.18
C ASN A 22 17.76 -0.51 -17.35
N TYR A 23 16.56 -0.04 -17.66
CA TYR A 23 15.84 1.02 -16.95
C TYR A 23 14.55 0.50 -16.33
N ASP A 24 14.41 -0.83 -16.18
CA ASP A 24 13.24 -1.44 -15.56
C ASP A 24 13.24 -1.18 -14.06
N GLU A 25 12.08 -1.26 -13.44
CA GLU A 25 11.93 -1.06 -12.00
C GLU A 25 12.72 -2.13 -11.23
N VAL A 26 13.58 -1.70 -10.29
CA VAL A 26 14.48 -2.61 -9.57
C VAL A 26 13.72 -3.54 -8.61
N PRO A 27 12.81 -3.05 -7.74
CA PRO A 27 11.99 -3.92 -6.90
C PRO A 27 10.84 -4.55 -7.71
N TYR A 28 10.68 -5.86 -7.62
CA TYR A 28 9.59 -6.58 -8.31
C TYR A 28 8.22 -6.43 -7.66
N GLY A 29 8.13 -5.88 -6.44
CA GLY A 29 6.91 -5.90 -5.66
C GLY A 29 6.71 -7.21 -4.91
N TYR A 30 5.58 -7.33 -4.19
CA TYR A 30 5.18 -8.57 -3.54
C TYR A 30 4.37 -9.46 -4.46
N SER A 31 4.55 -10.79 -4.33
CA SER A 31 3.54 -11.74 -4.80
C SER A 31 2.31 -11.72 -3.88
N PRO A 32 1.16 -12.30 -4.29
CA PRO A 32 0.01 -12.44 -3.40
C PRO A 32 0.35 -13.08 -2.05
N GLU A 33 1.12 -14.16 -2.04
CA GLU A 33 1.53 -14.87 -0.83
C GLU A 33 2.44 -14.02 0.06
N GLU A 34 3.38 -13.27 -0.53
CA GLU A 34 4.27 -12.34 0.18
C GLU A 34 3.46 -11.19 0.80
N ALA A 35 2.47 -10.68 0.09
CA ALA A 35 1.59 -9.61 0.57
C ALA A 35 0.70 -10.08 1.73
N ILE A 36 0.10 -11.27 1.64
CA ILE A 36 -0.69 -11.87 2.71
C ILE A 36 0.18 -12.07 3.95
N LEU A 37 1.36 -12.67 3.79
CA LEU A 37 2.30 -12.90 4.88
C LEU A 37 2.70 -11.59 5.59
N GLU A 38 2.93 -10.52 4.83
CA GLU A 38 3.23 -9.20 5.40
C GLU A 38 2.00 -8.57 6.06
N ALA A 39 0.82 -8.71 5.45
CA ALA A 39 -0.43 -8.19 6.00
C ALA A 39 -0.79 -8.84 7.35
N GLU A 40 -0.54 -10.13 7.53
CA GLU A 40 -0.74 -10.86 8.79
C GLU A 40 0.13 -10.34 9.95
N ARG A 41 1.19 -9.57 9.66
CA ARG A 41 1.98 -8.91 10.70
C ARG A 41 1.22 -7.77 11.37
N CYS A 42 0.18 -7.23 10.72
CA CYS A 42 -0.59 -6.12 11.30
C CYS A 42 -1.41 -6.60 12.49
N ILE A 43 -1.18 -6.00 13.65
CA ILE A 43 -1.86 -6.35 14.91
C ILE A 43 -3.24 -5.71 15.07
N MET A 44 -3.77 -5.06 14.04
CA MET A 44 -5.09 -4.41 14.01
C MET A 44 -5.34 -3.54 15.26
N CYS A 45 -4.53 -2.49 15.42
CA CYS A 45 -4.56 -1.61 16.58
C CYS A 45 -5.93 -0.97 16.80
N LYS A 46 -6.43 -0.92 18.05
CA LYS A 46 -7.66 -0.19 18.40
C LYS A 46 -7.58 1.33 18.13
N LYS A 47 -6.37 1.89 18.20
CA LYS A 47 -6.06 3.29 17.90
C LYS A 47 -4.85 3.32 16.95
N PRO A 48 -5.08 3.14 15.65
CA PRO A 48 -4.00 3.02 14.68
C PRO A 48 -3.36 4.38 14.40
N LYS A 49 -2.17 4.60 14.95
CA LYS A 49 -1.40 5.84 14.73
C LYS A 49 -0.93 5.98 13.29
N CYS A 50 -0.75 4.87 12.56
CA CYS A 50 -0.36 4.88 11.16
C CYS A 50 -1.34 5.67 10.26
N ILE A 51 -2.64 5.70 10.59
CA ILE A 51 -3.62 6.55 9.89
C ILE A 51 -3.26 8.03 10.04
N ALA A 52 -3.00 8.48 11.26
CA ALA A 52 -2.60 9.88 11.52
C ALA A 52 -1.22 10.21 10.93
N GLY A 53 -0.36 9.21 10.73
CA GLY A 53 0.92 9.36 10.04
C GLY A 53 0.81 9.45 8.51
N CYS A 54 -0.37 9.16 7.95
CA CYS A 54 -0.64 9.29 6.51
C CYS A 54 -1.22 10.68 6.21
N PRO A 55 -0.60 11.48 5.31
CA PRO A 55 -1.10 12.82 4.97
C PRO A 55 -2.53 12.88 4.45
N VAL A 56 -3.02 11.80 3.87
CA VAL A 56 -4.39 11.67 3.33
C VAL A 56 -5.28 10.76 4.18
N GLU A 57 -4.79 10.32 5.33
CA GLU A 57 -5.55 9.55 6.34
C GLU A 57 -6.24 8.30 5.77
N ILE A 58 -5.47 7.47 5.02
CA ILE A 58 -5.95 6.19 4.51
C ILE A 58 -6.30 5.27 5.69
N ASP A 59 -7.38 4.50 5.59
CA ASP A 59 -7.66 3.41 6.54
C ASP A 59 -6.68 2.25 6.33
N ILE A 60 -5.46 2.42 6.90
CA ILE A 60 -4.36 1.49 6.74
C ILE A 60 -4.68 0.10 7.31
N PRO A 61 -5.18 -0.06 8.55
CA PRO A 61 -5.55 -1.38 9.05
C PRO A 61 -6.66 -2.02 8.21
N GLY A 62 -7.60 -1.22 7.69
CA GLY A 62 -8.70 -1.70 6.87
C GLY A 62 -8.20 -2.36 5.58
N PHE A 63 -7.41 -1.66 4.77
CA PHE A 63 -6.93 -2.25 3.51
C PHE A 63 -5.96 -3.42 3.75
N ILE A 64 -5.14 -3.38 4.82
CA ILE A 64 -4.26 -4.49 5.19
C ILE A 64 -5.07 -5.72 5.58
N LYS A 65 -6.18 -5.52 6.30
CA LYS A 65 -7.07 -6.65 6.64
C LYS A 65 -7.67 -7.30 5.39
N PHE A 66 -8.10 -6.51 4.41
CA PHE A 66 -8.57 -7.05 3.14
C PHE A 66 -7.51 -7.90 2.43
N ILE A 67 -6.22 -7.48 2.48
CA ILE A 67 -5.12 -8.29 1.92
C ILE A 67 -4.98 -9.61 2.69
N ALA A 68 -5.02 -9.57 4.03
CA ALA A 68 -4.92 -10.77 4.86
C ALA A 68 -6.10 -11.74 4.67
N ASP A 69 -7.27 -11.20 4.31
CA ASP A 69 -8.49 -11.98 4.00
C ASP A 69 -8.56 -12.37 2.49
N GLU A 70 -7.52 -12.12 1.70
CA GLU A 70 -7.42 -12.38 0.25
C GLU A 70 -8.45 -11.64 -0.62
N ASP A 71 -9.10 -10.61 -0.08
CA ASP A 71 -10.02 -9.73 -0.82
C ASP A 71 -9.27 -8.48 -1.33
N PHE A 72 -8.40 -8.67 -2.33
CA PHE A 72 -7.59 -7.58 -2.89
C PHE A 72 -8.44 -6.50 -3.56
N LYS A 73 -9.61 -6.89 -4.12
CA LYS A 73 -10.54 -5.91 -4.71
C LYS A 73 -11.17 -5.01 -3.66
N GLY A 74 -11.60 -5.57 -2.53
CA GLY A 74 -12.07 -4.79 -1.37
C GLY A 74 -10.97 -3.87 -0.84
N GLY A 75 -9.74 -4.38 -0.76
CA GLY A 75 -8.58 -3.62 -0.29
C GLY A 75 -8.27 -2.40 -1.14
N ILE A 76 -8.18 -2.56 -2.47
CA ILE A 76 -7.88 -1.43 -3.38
C ILE A 76 -9.04 -0.42 -3.42
N ASN A 77 -10.28 -0.86 -3.34
CA ASN A 77 -11.44 0.03 -3.32
C ASN A 77 -11.43 0.91 -2.06
N LEU A 78 -11.22 0.31 -0.87
CA LEU A 78 -11.10 1.06 0.39
C LEU A 78 -9.94 2.07 0.33
N LEU A 79 -8.79 1.66 -0.19
CA LEU A 79 -7.61 2.51 -0.32
C LEU A 79 -7.90 3.72 -1.22
N LYS A 80 -8.62 3.52 -2.32
CA LYS A 80 -8.97 4.57 -3.29
C LYS A 80 -10.02 5.57 -2.77
N GLU A 81 -10.73 5.29 -1.67
CA GLU A 81 -11.61 6.28 -1.06
C GLU A 81 -10.86 7.55 -0.64
N LYS A 82 -9.57 7.42 -0.30
CA LYS A 82 -8.72 8.51 0.16
C LYS A 82 -7.53 8.81 -0.74
N ASN A 83 -6.98 7.80 -1.42
CA ASN A 83 -5.81 7.93 -2.28
C ASN A 83 -6.08 7.41 -3.70
N ILE A 84 -6.18 8.30 -4.66
CA ILE A 84 -6.40 7.96 -6.07
C ILE A 84 -5.12 7.58 -6.83
N LEU A 85 -3.96 7.69 -6.20
CA LEU A 85 -2.64 7.41 -6.80
C LEU A 85 -1.84 6.35 -6.01
N PRO A 86 -2.43 5.21 -5.63
CA PRO A 86 -1.76 4.25 -4.77
C PRO A 86 -0.49 3.65 -5.40
N ALA A 87 -0.47 3.47 -6.72
CA ALA A 87 0.72 2.99 -7.44
C ALA A 87 1.93 3.92 -7.27
N ILE A 88 1.70 5.22 -7.22
CA ILE A 88 2.74 6.23 -7.02
C ILE A 88 3.10 6.33 -5.54
N CYS A 89 2.11 6.49 -4.67
CA CYS A 89 2.33 6.65 -3.23
C CYS A 89 3.07 5.44 -2.63
N GLY A 90 2.70 4.22 -3.01
CA GLY A 90 3.37 3.00 -2.57
C GLY A 90 4.85 2.91 -2.96
N ARG A 91 5.29 3.71 -3.97
CA ARG A 91 6.67 3.75 -4.46
C ARG A 91 7.49 4.95 -3.96
N VAL A 92 6.87 6.12 -3.76
CA VAL A 92 7.62 7.37 -3.55
C VAL A 92 7.35 8.06 -2.23
N CYS A 93 6.32 7.68 -1.47
CA CYS A 93 6.13 8.22 -0.12
C CYS A 93 7.31 7.84 0.79
N PRO A 94 7.83 8.76 1.61
CA PRO A 94 8.81 8.43 2.65
C PRO A 94 8.10 7.77 3.84
N GLN A 95 7.66 6.51 3.67
CA GLN A 95 6.83 5.80 4.66
C GLN A 95 7.52 5.70 6.02
N GLU A 96 8.85 5.60 6.05
CA GLU A 96 9.70 5.59 7.23
C GLU A 96 9.61 6.88 8.06
N GLU A 97 9.16 7.99 7.45
CA GLU A 97 8.92 9.27 8.11
C GLU A 97 7.43 9.56 8.34
N GLN A 98 6.55 8.72 7.79
CA GLN A 98 5.10 8.89 7.80
C GLN A 98 4.40 7.70 8.49
N CYS A 99 3.62 6.92 7.73
CA CYS A 99 2.77 5.87 8.28
C CYS A 99 3.55 4.74 8.96
N GLU A 100 4.67 4.30 8.40
CA GLU A 100 5.48 3.21 8.98
C GLU A 100 6.20 3.66 10.26
N LYS A 101 6.63 4.93 10.34
CA LYS A 101 7.19 5.52 11.57
C LYS A 101 6.22 5.41 12.76
N GLU A 102 4.95 5.59 12.51
CA GLU A 102 3.89 5.55 13.52
C GLU A 102 3.41 4.11 13.82
N CYS A 103 3.92 3.11 13.12
CA CYS A 103 3.54 1.73 13.34
C CYS A 103 4.06 1.23 14.69
N ILE A 104 3.14 0.74 15.56
CA ILE A 104 3.48 0.28 16.92
C ILE A 104 4.47 -0.91 16.91
N LEU A 105 4.48 -1.73 15.87
CA LEU A 105 5.46 -2.81 15.74
C LEU A 105 6.88 -2.26 15.63
N GLY A 106 7.07 -1.09 15.02
CA GLY A 106 8.37 -0.44 14.86
C GLY A 106 9.08 -0.10 16.17
N VAL A 107 8.38 -0.16 17.32
CA VAL A 107 8.99 0.10 18.64
C VAL A 107 9.97 -1.01 19.05
N LYS A 108 9.70 -2.27 18.67
CA LYS A 108 10.50 -3.44 19.07
C LYS A 108 10.94 -4.31 17.90
N ASN A 109 10.31 -4.13 16.75
CA ASN A 109 10.49 -4.91 15.54
C ASN A 109 10.54 -3.95 14.34
N GLU A 110 10.62 -4.49 13.13
CA GLU A 110 10.36 -3.68 11.94
C GLU A 110 8.86 -3.37 11.83
N PRO A 111 8.47 -2.13 11.44
CA PRO A 111 7.08 -1.79 11.16
C PRO A 111 6.50 -2.66 10.05
N VAL A 112 5.19 -2.73 9.92
CA VAL A 112 4.55 -3.32 8.74
C VAL A 112 4.98 -2.54 7.49
N ALA A 113 5.29 -3.23 6.41
CA ALA A 113 5.67 -2.62 5.13
C ALA A 113 4.45 -2.02 4.40
N ILE A 114 3.89 -0.96 4.97
CA ILE A 114 2.61 -0.36 4.55
C ILE A 114 2.67 0.08 3.08
N GLY A 115 3.72 0.79 2.68
CA GLY A 115 3.86 1.24 1.29
C GLY A 115 4.01 0.10 0.30
N ARG A 116 4.68 -1.01 0.69
CA ARG A 116 4.79 -2.20 -0.18
C ARG A 116 3.44 -2.90 -0.38
N LEU A 117 2.60 -2.92 0.66
CA LEU A 117 1.23 -3.46 0.57
C LEU A 117 0.31 -2.56 -0.24
N GLU A 118 0.44 -1.24 -0.11
CA GLU A 118 -0.27 -0.27 -0.95
C GLU A 118 0.11 -0.43 -2.43
N ARG A 119 1.41 -0.53 -2.73
CA ARG A 119 1.92 -0.82 -4.06
C ARG A 119 1.36 -2.14 -4.60
N PHE A 120 1.39 -3.20 -3.80
CA PHE A 120 0.87 -4.50 -4.20
C PHE A 120 -0.57 -4.44 -4.69
N LEU A 121 -1.47 -3.78 -3.95
CA LEU A 121 -2.88 -3.65 -4.36
C LEU A 121 -3.02 -2.89 -5.68
N ALA A 122 -2.21 -1.85 -5.88
CA ALA A 122 -2.25 -1.06 -7.12
C ALA A 122 -1.72 -1.84 -8.32
N ASP A 123 -0.62 -2.58 -8.14
CA ASP A 123 -0.03 -3.42 -9.19
C ASP A 123 -0.97 -4.59 -9.52
N TRP A 124 -1.55 -5.25 -8.51
CA TRP A 124 -2.55 -6.28 -8.68
C TRP A 124 -3.76 -5.79 -9.50
N GLU A 125 -4.31 -4.61 -9.18
CA GLU A 125 -5.43 -4.04 -9.93
C GLU A 125 -5.06 -3.76 -11.39
N ALA A 126 -3.86 -3.23 -11.65
CA ALA A 126 -3.39 -2.97 -13.00
C ALA A 126 -3.28 -4.26 -13.83
N GLU A 127 -2.87 -5.37 -13.21
CA GLU A 127 -2.78 -6.69 -13.86
C GLU A 127 -4.17 -7.27 -14.22
N GLN A 128 -5.24 -6.89 -13.51
CA GLN A 128 -6.61 -7.31 -13.88
C GLN A 128 -7.11 -6.64 -15.17
N GLY A 129 -6.42 -5.62 -15.68
CA GLY A 129 -6.68 -5.01 -16.99
C GLY A 129 -7.73 -3.91 -17.03
N GLU A 130 -8.55 -3.75 -16.01
CA GLU A 130 -9.57 -2.68 -15.94
C GLU A 130 -9.64 -2.06 -14.55
N ALA A 131 -9.04 -0.88 -14.40
CA ALA A 131 -9.33 -0.05 -13.23
C ALA A 131 -10.76 0.50 -13.36
N GLU A 132 -11.65 0.16 -12.44
CA GLU A 132 -12.97 0.79 -12.38
C GLU A 132 -12.80 2.30 -12.12
N LEU A 133 -13.22 3.09 -13.10
CA LEU A 133 -13.25 4.55 -12.93
C LEU A 133 -14.30 4.92 -11.87
N PRO A 134 -13.99 5.85 -10.98
CA PRO A 134 -14.97 6.30 -9.99
C PRO A 134 -16.20 6.87 -10.67
N GLN A 135 -17.38 6.58 -10.12
CA GLN A 135 -18.63 7.13 -10.64
C GLN A 135 -18.58 8.66 -10.61
N LYS A 136 -18.89 9.26 -11.76
CA LYS A 136 -18.93 10.73 -11.83
C LYS A 136 -20.06 11.25 -10.93
N PRO A 137 -19.77 12.16 -9.99
CA PRO A 137 -20.81 12.78 -9.16
C PRO A 137 -21.73 13.63 -10.06
N LYS A 138 -22.93 13.93 -9.54
CA LYS A 138 -23.84 14.85 -10.23
C LYS A 138 -23.15 16.20 -10.47
N PRO A 139 -23.39 16.85 -11.63
CA PRO A 139 -22.78 18.16 -11.91
C PRO A 139 -23.09 19.18 -10.82
N SER A 140 -22.07 19.78 -10.25
CA SER A 140 -22.22 20.83 -9.21
C SER A 140 -22.57 22.20 -9.76
N GLY A 141 -22.57 22.38 -11.09
CA GLY A 141 -22.68 23.69 -11.74
C GLY A 141 -21.43 24.55 -11.67
N LYS A 142 -20.40 24.16 -10.91
CA LYS A 142 -19.12 24.86 -10.82
C LYS A 142 -18.24 24.56 -12.03
N LYS A 143 -17.60 25.60 -12.56
CA LYS A 143 -16.60 25.44 -13.65
C LYS A 143 -15.21 25.41 -13.03
N ILE A 144 -14.44 24.37 -13.36
CA ILE A 144 -13.04 24.18 -12.94
C ILE A 144 -12.20 24.08 -14.21
N VAL A 145 -11.09 24.77 -14.23
CA VAL A 145 -10.10 24.71 -15.32
C VAL A 145 -8.82 24.09 -14.75
N ILE A 146 -8.33 23.09 -15.42
CA ILE A 146 -7.01 22.49 -15.14
C ILE A 146 -6.09 22.94 -16.25
N VAL A 147 -4.97 23.60 -15.89
CA VAL A 147 -3.93 24.02 -16.80
C VAL A 147 -2.70 23.17 -16.53
N GLY A 148 -2.22 22.43 -17.54
CA GLY A 148 -1.04 21.57 -17.44
C GLY A 148 -0.54 21.18 -18.82
#